data_d2d4614a2e4a5953233ad741020afc1b
#
_entry.id   d2d4614a2e4a5953233ad741020afc1b
#
_cell.length_a   1.000
_cell.length_b   1.000
_cell.length_c   1.000
_cell.angle_alpha   90.00
_cell.angle_beta   90.00
_cell.angle_gamma   90.00
#
_symmetry.space_group_name_H-M   'P 1'
#
loop_
_entity.id
_entity.type
_entity.pdbx_description
1 polymer ?
#
loop_
_entity_poly.entity_id
_entity_poly.type
_entity_poly.pdbx_seq_one_letter_code
_entity_poly.pdbx_strand_id
1 'polypeptide(L)'
;MGTRAAFWIGDPRKVKETEWLGCVAWDGYVWMEDKEFASIKTEEEFRTAIDTIKSERNDFADPANGGFPFPWPEDIFLTDCTYAYFDGCVYATWSHNSFKKLLDVICDKSKKWEGNDDPTMINIPIAEKYCYYDRNQPDSIMILSI
;
A
#
# COMPACT_ATOMS: atom_id res chain seq x y z
N MET A 1 13.84 7.43 -10.27
CA MET A 1 12.67 6.56 -10.16
C MET A 1 11.77 7.01 -9.03
N GLY A 2 10.50 7.08 -9.29
CA GLY A 2 9.54 7.53 -8.29
C GLY A 2 9.17 6.45 -7.29
N THR A 3 8.62 6.88 -6.17
CA THR A 3 8.05 5.99 -5.17
C THR A 3 6.65 5.57 -5.63
N ARG A 4 6.45 4.28 -5.84
CA ARG A 4 5.17 3.73 -6.28
C ARG A 4 4.27 3.45 -5.09
N ALA A 5 2.97 3.66 -5.28
CA ALA A 5 2.00 3.32 -4.26
C ALA A 5 0.79 2.63 -4.86
N ALA A 6 0.17 1.76 -4.08
CA ALA A 6 -1.09 1.11 -4.44
C ALA A 6 -2.11 1.33 -3.33
N PHE A 7 -3.37 1.37 -3.73
CA PHE A 7 -4.51 1.61 -2.84
C PHE A 7 -5.46 0.42 -2.89
N TRP A 8 -5.84 -0.07 -1.72
CA TRP A 8 -6.63 -1.29 -1.59
C TRP A 8 -7.77 -1.10 -0.60
N ILE A 9 -8.82 -1.90 -0.75
CA ILE A 9 -9.87 -2.04 0.26
C ILE A 9 -9.92 -3.50 0.70
N GLY A 10 -9.87 -3.74 1.98
CA GLY A 10 -9.96 -5.05 2.58
C GLY A 10 -8.92 -5.28 3.65
N ASP A 11 -9.01 -6.44 4.30
CA ASP A 11 -8.08 -6.83 5.36
C ASP A 11 -6.70 -7.11 4.77
N PRO A 12 -5.67 -6.33 5.14
CA PRO A 12 -4.32 -6.56 4.61
C PRO A 12 -3.71 -7.91 4.92
N ARG A 13 -4.28 -8.65 5.90
CA ARG A 13 -3.85 -10.02 6.21
C ARG A 13 -4.34 -11.02 5.17
N LYS A 14 -5.30 -10.62 4.34
CA LYS A 14 -5.96 -11.47 3.35
C LYS A 14 -5.90 -10.81 1.98
N VAL A 15 -4.68 -10.65 1.46
CA VAL A 15 -4.41 -9.88 0.24
C VAL A 15 -5.30 -10.31 -0.93
N LYS A 16 -5.56 -11.61 -1.07
CA LYS A 16 -6.36 -12.13 -2.20
C LYS A 16 -7.85 -11.80 -2.09
N GLU A 17 -8.30 -11.36 -0.93
CA GLU A 17 -9.66 -10.94 -0.69
C GLU A 17 -9.81 -9.42 -0.73
N THR A 18 -8.73 -8.69 -1.02
CA THR A 18 -8.77 -7.24 -1.12
C THR A 18 -9.10 -6.80 -2.53
N GLU A 19 -9.68 -5.60 -2.62
CA GLU A 19 -9.99 -4.95 -3.90
C GLU A 19 -8.92 -3.91 -4.20
N TRP A 20 -8.22 -4.07 -5.32
CA TRP A 20 -7.29 -3.06 -5.79
C TRP A 20 -8.04 -1.90 -6.42
N LEU A 21 -7.80 -0.68 -5.93
CA LEU A 21 -8.45 0.53 -6.45
C LEU A 21 -7.59 1.27 -7.46
N GLY A 22 -6.29 1.20 -7.35
CA GLY A 22 -5.40 1.90 -8.25
C GLY A 22 -4.00 2.05 -7.73
N CYS A 23 -3.13 2.58 -8.57
CA CYS A 23 -1.71 2.82 -8.29
C CYS A 23 -1.27 4.16 -8.81
N VAL A 24 -0.22 4.71 -8.20
CA VAL A 24 0.52 5.85 -8.73
C VAL A 24 1.97 5.43 -8.96
N ALA A 25 2.62 6.03 -9.95
CA ALA A 25 3.98 5.65 -10.35
C ALA A 25 5.06 6.41 -9.58
N TRP A 26 4.75 7.60 -9.05
CA TRP A 26 5.71 8.42 -8.32
C TRP A 26 5.05 9.17 -7.18
N ASP A 27 5.88 9.63 -6.23
CA ASP A 27 5.46 10.38 -5.03
C ASP A 27 4.40 9.66 -4.20
N GLY A 28 4.44 8.32 -4.20
CA GLY A 28 3.47 7.51 -3.45
C GLY A 28 3.60 7.62 -1.94
N TYR A 29 4.67 8.25 -1.45
CA TYR A 29 4.90 8.45 -0.02
C TYR A 29 4.11 9.62 0.58
N VAL A 30 3.56 10.51 -0.25
CA VAL A 30 2.96 11.77 0.24
C VAL A 30 1.82 11.54 1.22
N TRP A 31 1.10 10.44 1.11
CA TRP A 31 0.00 10.11 2.03
C TRP A 31 0.50 9.53 3.35
N MET A 32 1.77 9.15 3.44
CA MET A 32 2.37 8.67 4.69
C MET A 32 2.43 9.74 5.78
N GLU A 33 2.32 11.01 5.41
CA GLU A 33 2.32 12.14 6.33
C GLU A 33 1.03 12.95 6.26
N ASP A 34 0.03 12.46 5.54
CA ASP A 34 -1.25 13.13 5.37
C ASP A 34 -2.22 12.71 6.47
N LYS A 35 -2.37 13.55 7.48
CA LYS A 35 -3.24 13.27 8.62
C LYS A 35 -4.71 13.18 8.21
N GLU A 36 -5.14 13.97 7.24
CA GLU A 36 -6.51 13.93 6.75
C GLU A 36 -6.80 12.59 6.07
N PHE A 37 -5.91 12.14 5.22
CA PHE A 37 -6.02 10.82 4.60
C PHE A 37 -6.02 9.70 5.65
N ALA A 38 -5.13 9.79 6.63
CA ALA A 38 -5.01 8.79 7.69
C ALA A 38 -6.22 8.75 8.62
N SER A 39 -7.01 9.82 8.66
CA SER A 39 -8.18 9.94 9.53
C SER A 39 -9.47 9.43 8.89
N ILE A 40 -9.42 8.95 7.68
CA ILE A 40 -10.57 8.36 6.99
C ILE A 40 -11.10 7.17 7.78
N LYS A 41 -12.41 7.12 7.99
CA LYS A 41 -13.06 6.10 8.83
C LYS A 41 -14.12 5.28 8.11
N THR A 42 -14.45 5.62 6.87
CA THR A 42 -15.45 4.88 6.09
C THR A 42 -14.90 4.51 4.74
N GLU A 43 -15.41 3.43 4.19
CA GLU A 43 -15.04 2.99 2.86
C GLU A 43 -15.40 4.04 1.80
N GLU A 44 -16.55 4.69 1.95
CA GLU A 44 -17.00 5.73 1.04
C GLU A 44 -16.02 6.91 1.00
N GLU A 45 -15.58 7.37 2.17
CA GLU A 45 -14.59 8.43 2.25
C GLU A 45 -13.26 8.03 1.59
N PHE A 46 -12.86 6.77 1.78
CA PHE A 46 -11.63 6.27 1.17
C PHE A 46 -11.74 6.23 -0.35
N ARG A 47 -12.85 5.70 -0.87
CA ARG A 47 -13.07 5.68 -2.34
C ARG A 47 -13.11 7.08 -2.92
N THR A 48 -13.73 8.02 -2.23
CA THR A 48 -13.76 9.42 -2.66
C THR A 48 -12.37 10.03 -2.69
N ALA A 49 -11.54 9.75 -1.69
CA ALA A 49 -10.16 10.21 -1.64
C ALA A 49 -9.35 9.66 -2.82
N ILE A 50 -9.54 8.38 -3.15
CA ILE A 50 -8.83 7.77 -4.29
C ILE A 50 -9.31 8.38 -5.61
N ASP A 51 -10.60 8.64 -5.76
CA ASP A 51 -11.13 9.30 -6.96
C ASP A 51 -10.54 10.71 -7.12
N THR A 52 -10.34 11.43 -6.02
CA THR A 52 -9.69 12.75 -6.04
C THR A 52 -8.24 12.62 -6.49
N ILE A 53 -7.50 11.66 -5.97
CA ILE A 53 -6.12 11.40 -6.39
C ILE A 53 -6.07 11.12 -7.88
N LYS A 54 -6.96 10.27 -8.38
CA LYS A 54 -7.05 9.95 -9.80
C LYS A 54 -7.28 11.19 -10.66
N SER A 55 -8.17 12.08 -10.21
CA SER A 55 -8.52 13.29 -10.97
C SER A 55 -7.37 14.31 -11.05
N GLU A 56 -6.47 14.29 -10.08
CA GLU A 56 -5.39 15.26 -9.96
C GLU A 56 -4.06 14.78 -10.54
N ARG A 57 -3.99 13.51 -10.98
CA ARG A 57 -2.73 12.91 -11.40
C ARG A 57 -2.85 12.29 -12.79
N ASN A 58 -1.73 12.32 -13.51
CA ASN A 58 -1.64 11.70 -14.85
C ASN A 58 -0.92 10.34 -14.81
N ASP A 59 -0.45 9.90 -13.65
CA ASP A 59 0.24 8.61 -13.46
C ASP A 59 -0.65 7.55 -12.83
N PHE A 60 -1.95 7.83 -12.68
CA PHE A 60 -2.85 6.90 -11.99
C PHE A 60 -3.32 5.80 -12.94
N ALA A 61 -3.15 4.56 -12.50
CA ALA A 61 -3.68 3.38 -13.18
C ALA A 61 -4.72 2.72 -12.28
N ASP A 62 -5.82 2.25 -12.87
CA ASP A 62 -6.87 1.55 -12.15
C ASP A 62 -7.45 0.41 -12.99
N PRO A 63 -8.39 -0.40 -12.45
CA PRO A 63 -8.96 -1.52 -13.20
C PRO A 63 -9.62 -1.09 -14.52
N ALA A 64 -10.16 0.12 -14.58
CA ALA A 64 -10.84 0.63 -15.77
C ALA A 64 -9.87 1.30 -16.75
N ASN A 65 -8.68 1.67 -16.32
CA ASN A 65 -7.75 2.47 -17.09
C ASN A 65 -6.35 1.84 -17.08
N GLY A 66 -6.13 0.83 -17.89
CA GLY A 66 -4.84 0.19 -18.08
C GLY A 66 -4.54 -1.00 -17.19
N GLY A 67 -5.31 -1.21 -16.12
CA GLY A 67 -5.05 -2.30 -15.19
C GLY A 67 -3.78 -2.13 -14.38
N PHE A 68 -3.37 -3.17 -13.67
CA PHE A 68 -2.20 -3.13 -12.79
C PHE A 68 -0.92 -3.01 -13.62
N PRO A 69 -0.14 -1.94 -13.43
CA PRO A 69 0.94 -1.59 -14.37
C PRO A 69 2.30 -2.21 -14.07
N PHE A 70 2.43 -2.95 -12.97
CA PHE A 70 3.72 -3.46 -12.51
C PHE A 70 3.93 -4.91 -12.92
N PRO A 71 5.18 -5.40 -12.96
CA PRO A 71 5.49 -6.72 -13.49
C PRO A 71 5.12 -7.90 -12.59
N TRP A 72 4.61 -7.64 -11.39
CA TRP A 72 4.15 -8.67 -10.47
C TRP A 72 2.62 -8.75 -10.47
N PRO A 73 2.04 -9.84 -9.95
CA PRO A 73 0.59 -9.95 -9.84
C PRO A 73 -0.05 -8.84 -8.99
N GLU A 74 -1.27 -8.44 -9.35
CA GLU A 74 -1.98 -7.39 -8.65
C GLU A 74 -2.50 -7.79 -7.26
N ASP A 75 -2.47 -9.07 -6.94
CA ASP A 75 -2.96 -9.58 -5.66
C ASP A 75 -1.85 -9.67 -4.59
N ILE A 76 -0.76 -8.95 -4.78
CA ILE A 76 0.32 -8.90 -3.80
C ILE A 76 0.75 -7.45 -3.55
N PHE A 77 1.19 -7.18 -2.33
CA PHE A 77 1.54 -5.83 -1.88
C PHE A 77 3.04 -5.57 -2.06
N LEU A 78 3.46 -5.29 -3.29
CA LEU A 78 4.89 -5.08 -3.62
C LEU A 78 5.26 -3.66 -4.03
N THR A 79 4.33 -2.72 -4.02
CA THR A 79 4.66 -1.31 -4.25
C THR A 79 5.47 -0.76 -3.07
N ASP A 80 6.23 0.31 -3.32
CA ASP A 80 7.05 0.93 -2.27
C ASP A 80 6.21 1.36 -1.07
N CYS A 81 5.04 1.93 -1.33
CA CYS A 81 4.05 2.25 -0.32
C CYS A 81 2.75 1.53 -0.65
N THR A 82 2.09 1.00 0.35
CA THR A 82 0.79 0.35 0.16
C THR A 82 -0.18 0.87 1.20
N TYR A 83 -1.34 1.28 0.74
CA TYR A 83 -2.40 1.81 1.60
C TYR A 83 -3.63 0.92 1.47
N ALA A 84 -4.19 0.54 2.61
CA ALA A 84 -5.37 -0.31 2.64
C ALA A 84 -6.39 0.24 3.64
N TYR A 85 -7.62 0.43 3.20
CA TYR A 85 -8.72 0.74 4.09
C TYR A 85 -9.36 -0.56 4.57
N PHE A 86 -9.48 -0.71 5.88
CA PHE A 86 -10.16 -1.85 6.46
C PHE A 86 -10.75 -1.49 7.83
N ASP A 87 -12.01 -1.83 8.04
CA ASP A 87 -12.70 -1.76 9.33
C ASP A 87 -12.51 -0.42 10.07
N GLY A 88 -12.78 0.67 9.39
CA GLY A 88 -12.74 2.00 9.99
C GLY A 88 -11.36 2.63 10.11
N CYS A 89 -10.34 2.04 9.52
CA CYS A 89 -8.96 2.54 9.61
C CYS A 89 -8.25 2.46 8.27
N VAL A 90 -7.33 3.40 8.05
CA VAL A 90 -6.36 3.30 6.95
C VAL A 90 -5.10 2.67 7.50
N TYR A 91 -4.69 1.59 6.89
CA TYR A 91 -3.44 0.91 7.18
C TYR A 91 -2.44 1.21 6.08
N ALA A 92 -1.18 1.29 6.42
CA ALA A 92 -0.14 1.55 5.44
C ALA A 92 1.11 0.73 5.74
N THR A 93 1.88 0.45 4.71
CA THR A 93 3.20 -0.14 4.86
C THR A 93 4.19 0.55 3.93
N TRP A 94 5.44 0.57 4.36
CA TRP A 94 6.56 1.10 3.60
C TRP A 94 7.57 -0.02 3.36
N SER A 95 7.97 -0.18 2.09
CA SER A 95 9.04 -1.12 1.71
C SER A 95 8.83 -2.55 2.24
N HIS A 96 7.61 -3.08 2.11
CA HIS A 96 7.27 -4.46 2.49
C HIS A 96 7.34 -4.75 3.99
N ASN A 97 7.31 -3.73 4.81
CA ASN A 97 7.16 -3.90 6.26
C ASN A 97 5.73 -4.30 6.62
N SER A 98 5.50 -4.62 7.88
CA SER A 98 4.15 -4.90 8.36
C SER A 98 3.25 -3.65 8.23
N PHE A 99 1.97 -3.89 8.01
CA PHE A 99 1.01 -2.80 7.98
C PHE A 99 0.81 -2.21 9.37
N LYS A 100 0.73 -0.90 9.44
CA LYS A 100 0.42 -0.13 10.66
C LYS A 100 -0.76 0.78 10.38
N LYS A 101 -1.52 1.11 11.41
CA LYS A 101 -2.52 2.18 11.30
C LYS A 101 -1.79 3.47 10.95
N LEU A 102 -2.13 4.07 9.83
CA LEU A 102 -1.41 5.24 9.32
C LEU A 102 -1.47 6.41 10.30
N LEU A 103 -2.62 6.61 10.95
CA LEU A 103 -2.78 7.67 11.94
C LEU A 103 -1.80 7.52 13.11
N ASP A 104 -1.56 6.29 13.57
CA ASP A 104 -0.61 6.03 14.65
C ASP A 104 0.81 6.37 14.23
N VAL A 105 1.19 6.07 13.00
CA VAL A 105 2.51 6.39 12.46
C VAL A 105 2.72 7.91 12.38
N ILE A 106 1.69 8.65 11.99
CA ILE A 106 1.76 10.10 11.88
C ILE A 106 1.86 10.75 13.26
N CYS A 107 1.09 10.25 14.22
CA CYS A 107 1.05 10.82 15.58
C CYS A 107 2.27 10.45 16.42
N ASP A 108 2.88 9.29 16.16
CA ASP A 108 4.03 8.80 16.92
C ASP A 108 5.12 8.34 15.97
N LYS A 109 6.05 9.23 15.68
CA LYS A 109 7.16 8.95 14.76
C LYS A 109 8.12 7.88 15.27
N SER A 110 8.11 7.58 16.57
CA SER A 110 8.95 6.52 17.11
C SER A 110 8.49 5.12 16.66
N LYS A 111 7.25 5.01 16.20
CA LYS A 111 6.68 3.76 15.67
C LYS A 111 6.86 3.59 14.17
N LYS A 112 7.59 4.49 13.52
CA LYS A 112 7.78 4.49 12.06
C LYS A 112 8.60 3.28 11.62
N TRP A 113 7.93 2.33 11.00
CA TRP A 113 8.53 1.34 10.09
C TRP A 113 9.71 0.53 10.63
N GLU A 114 10.04 0.62 11.91
CA GLU A 114 11.12 -0.12 12.54
C GLU A 114 10.57 -1.32 13.31
N GLY A 115 10.94 -2.49 12.85
CA GLY A 115 10.61 -3.73 13.52
C GLY A 115 9.15 -4.17 13.34
N ASN A 116 8.94 -5.46 13.58
CA ASN A 116 7.64 -6.12 13.40
C ASN A 116 7.00 -6.53 14.72
N ASP A 117 7.49 -5.97 15.84
CA ASP A 117 7.11 -6.44 17.18
C ASP A 117 5.92 -5.67 17.78
N ASP A 118 5.38 -4.69 17.07
CA ASP A 118 4.21 -3.95 17.51
C ASP A 118 2.97 -4.84 17.36
N PRO A 119 2.25 -5.14 18.45
CA PRO A 119 1.05 -5.99 18.37
C PRO A 119 -0.09 -5.36 17.57
N THR A 120 -0.03 -4.05 17.29
CA THR A 120 -1.03 -3.39 16.44
C THR A 120 -0.73 -3.57 14.96
N MET A 121 0.44 -4.10 14.60
CA MET A 121 0.79 -4.37 13.22
C MET A 121 0.03 -5.54 12.64
N ILE A 122 -0.31 -5.43 11.38
CA ILE A 122 -0.86 -6.53 10.60
C ILE A 122 0.27 -7.10 9.77
N ASN A 123 0.64 -8.35 10.01
CA ASN A 123 1.65 -9.03 9.23
C ASN A 123 1.16 -9.25 7.81
N ILE A 124 2.07 -9.12 6.87
CA ILE A 124 1.79 -9.36 5.45
C ILE A 124 2.30 -10.78 5.13
N PRO A 125 1.42 -11.78 5.05
CA PRO A 125 1.86 -13.16 4.81
C PRO A 125 2.65 -13.31 3.51
N ILE A 126 2.34 -12.48 2.54
CA ILE A 126 2.99 -12.55 1.23
C ILE A 126 4.46 -12.15 1.29
N ALA A 127 4.86 -11.36 2.28
CA ALA A 127 6.25 -10.96 2.45
C ALA A 127 7.15 -12.16 2.73
N GLU A 128 6.59 -13.26 3.21
CA GLU A 128 7.31 -14.51 3.39
C GLU A 128 7.60 -15.21 2.07
N LYS A 129 6.79 -14.94 1.04
CA LYS A 129 6.88 -15.57 -0.26
C LYS A 129 7.74 -14.81 -1.26
N TYR A 130 7.79 -13.48 -1.13
CA TYR A 130 8.49 -12.62 -2.08
C TYR A 130 9.50 -11.79 -1.33
N CYS A 131 10.77 -11.88 -1.72
CA CYS A 131 11.84 -11.16 -1.05
C CYS A 131 11.65 -9.65 -1.23
N TYR A 132 11.78 -9.18 -2.42
CA TYR A 132 11.61 -7.79 -2.80
C TYR A 132 11.92 -7.64 -4.27
N TYR A 133 11.61 -6.46 -4.76
CA TYR A 133 11.91 -6.04 -6.12
C TYR A 133 13.40 -5.70 -6.22
N ASP A 134 14.10 -6.37 -7.12
CA ASP A 134 15.51 -6.08 -7.37
C ASP A 134 15.63 -4.87 -8.30
N ARG A 135 16.22 -3.79 -7.81
CA ARG A 135 16.41 -2.56 -8.59
C ARG A 135 17.30 -2.76 -9.80
N ASN A 136 18.21 -3.75 -9.76
CA ASN A 136 19.10 -4.06 -10.87
C ASN A 136 18.41 -4.88 -11.95
N GLN A 137 17.27 -5.47 -11.63
CA GLN A 137 16.44 -6.24 -12.54
C GLN A 137 14.98 -5.81 -12.35
N PRO A 138 14.61 -4.63 -12.85
CA PRO A 138 13.31 -4.04 -12.58
C PRO A 138 12.10 -4.87 -13.00
N ASP A 139 12.27 -5.84 -13.87
CA ASP A 139 11.20 -6.70 -14.33
C ASP A 139 11.14 -8.05 -13.60
N SER A 140 11.96 -8.23 -12.55
CA SER A 140 12.00 -9.48 -11.82
C SER A 140 11.52 -9.33 -10.39
N ILE A 141 10.89 -10.38 -9.89
CA ILE A 141 10.52 -10.52 -8.49
C ILE A 141 11.26 -11.74 -7.97
N MET A 142 11.97 -11.57 -6.85
CA MET A 142 12.59 -12.71 -6.19
C MET A 142 11.55 -13.42 -5.34
N ILE A 143 11.22 -14.63 -5.73
CA ILE A 143 10.31 -15.49 -4.97
C ILE A 143 11.14 -16.31 -4.01
N LEU A 144 10.78 -16.26 -2.72
CA LEU A 144 11.42 -17.13 -1.74
C LEU A 144 10.95 -18.56 -1.97
N SER A 145 11.88 -19.45 -2.21
CA SER A 145 11.55 -20.87 -2.19
C SER A 145 11.36 -21.30 -0.75
N ILE A 146 10.22 -21.79 -0.49
CA ILE A 146 9.85 -22.33 0.80
C ILE A 146 10.22 -23.79 0.83
#